data_b7520f30f39751cd447ac30377b5e195
#
_entry.id   b7520f30f39751cd447ac30377b5e195
#
_cell.length_a   1.000
_cell.length_b   1.000
_cell.length_c   1.000
_cell.angle_alpha   90.00
_cell.angle_beta   90.00
_cell.angle_gamma   90.00
#
_symmetry.space_group_name_H-M   'P 1'
#
loop_
_entity.id
_entity.type
_entity.pdbx_description
1 polymer ?
#
loop_
_entity_poly.entity_id
_entity_poly.type
_entity_poly.pdbx_seq_one_letter_code
_entity_poly.pdbx_strand_id
1 'polypeptide(L)'
;MGFGFVEVGTVTPLAQSGNPKPRLFRLPEANALINRLGFNNDGLDAFITNVRRARFRDHGGATPMLLGLNIGKNAATPIEDATSDYLKGLDGVYPHADYVAVNISSPNTKNL
;
A
#
# COMPACT_ATOMS: atom_id res chain seq x y z
N MET A 1 17.54 -7.87 7.72
CA MET A 1 16.56 -8.97 7.56
C MET A 1 16.85 -9.86 6.33
N GLY A 2 17.76 -9.50 5.46
CA GLY A 2 18.18 -10.35 4.33
C GLY A 2 17.28 -10.36 3.11
N PHE A 3 16.23 -9.52 3.07
CA PHE A 3 15.40 -9.36 1.88
C PHE A 3 16.10 -8.50 0.83
N GLY A 4 15.93 -8.83 -0.47
CA GLY A 4 16.44 -8.02 -1.58
C GLY A 4 15.62 -6.75 -1.79
N PHE A 5 14.33 -6.82 -1.51
CA PHE A 5 13.38 -5.70 -1.59
C PHE A 5 12.22 -5.89 -0.62
N VAL A 6 11.54 -4.79 -0.32
CA VAL A 6 10.28 -4.78 0.45
C VAL A 6 9.30 -3.87 -0.27
N GLU A 7 8.06 -4.32 -0.43
CA GLU A 7 6.96 -3.52 -0.94
C GLU A 7 5.97 -3.25 0.19
N VAL A 8 5.59 -1.99 0.37
CA VAL A 8 4.62 -1.57 1.39
C VAL A 8 3.47 -0.78 0.76
N GLY A 9 2.31 -0.89 1.35
CA GLY A 9 1.04 -0.32 0.86
C GLY A 9 -0.06 -1.37 0.97
N THR A 10 -1.15 -1.24 0.27
CA THR A 10 -1.52 -0.20 -0.68
C THR A 10 -1.95 1.06 0.07
N VAL A 11 -1.45 2.20 -0.34
CA VAL A 11 -1.90 3.51 0.17
C VAL A 11 -2.84 4.17 -0.83
N THR A 12 -3.81 4.91 -0.32
CA THR A 12 -4.73 5.73 -1.11
C THR A 12 -4.55 7.21 -0.78
N PRO A 13 -4.93 8.15 -1.68
CA PRO A 13 -4.76 9.58 -1.43
C PRO A 13 -5.34 10.03 -0.10
N LEU A 14 -6.56 9.62 0.21
CA LEU A 14 -7.24 9.90 1.47
C LEU A 14 -7.24 8.65 2.36
N ALA A 15 -7.24 8.86 3.67
CA ALA A 15 -7.45 7.79 4.63
C ALA A 15 -8.79 7.08 4.40
N GLN A 16 -8.80 5.78 4.60
CA GLN A 16 -10.04 4.99 4.57
C GLN A 16 -9.97 3.83 5.55
N SER A 17 -11.11 3.49 6.16
CA SER A 17 -11.19 2.45 7.18
C SER A 17 -11.10 1.02 6.63
N GLY A 18 -11.33 0.86 5.33
CA GLY A 18 -11.48 -0.46 4.72
C GLY A 18 -12.82 -1.11 5.01
N ASN A 19 -12.91 -2.41 4.78
CA ASN A 19 -14.12 -3.18 4.97
C ASN A 19 -14.46 -3.36 6.46
N PRO A 20 -15.75 -3.60 6.81
CA PRO A 20 -16.16 -3.91 8.19
C PRO A 20 -15.43 -5.14 8.75
N LYS A 21 -15.14 -5.12 10.04
CA LYS A 21 -14.62 -6.28 10.77
C LYS A 21 -15.77 -7.25 11.11
N PRO A 22 -15.52 -8.59 11.19
CA PRO A 22 -14.23 -9.26 11.02
C PRO A 22 -13.78 -9.28 9.56
N ARG A 23 -12.49 -9.12 9.30
CA ARG A 23 -11.92 -9.02 7.95
C ARG A 23 -10.60 -9.74 7.75
N LEU A 24 -10.15 -10.46 8.76
CA LEU A 24 -8.96 -11.30 8.73
C LEU A 24 -9.25 -12.61 9.44
N PHE A 25 -9.00 -13.73 8.79
CA PHE A 25 -9.36 -15.06 9.27
C PHE A 25 -8.16 -16.01 9.19
N ARG A 26 -7.85 -16.68 10.30
CA ARG A 26 -6.82 -17.72 10.33
C ARG A 26 -7.43 -19.06 9.94
N LEU A 27 -6.68 -19.82 9.17
CA LEU A 27 -6.97 -21.21 8.80
C LEU A 27 -5.77 -22.07 9.26
N PRO A 28 -5.67 -22.43 10.56
CA PRO A 28 -4.50 -23.16 11.08
C PRO A 28 -4.26 -24.48 10.39
N GLU A 29 -5.32 -25.21 10.06
CA GLU A 29 -5.27 -26.51 9.37
C GLU A 29 -4.69 -26.44 7.96
N ALA A 30 -4.74 -25.25 7.34
CA ALA A 30 -4.19 -25.00 5.99
C ALA A 30 -2.93 -24.12 6.04
N ASN A 31 -2.44 -23.74 7.22
CA ASN A 31 -1.36 -22.76 7.38
C ASN A 31 -1.59 -21.49 6.55
N ALA A 32 -2.83 -20.99 6.52
CA ALA A 32 -3.25 -19.91 5.65
C ALA A 32 -3.99 -18.80 6.39
N LEU A 33 -4.08 -17.66 5.74
CA LEU A 33 -4.89 -16.50 6.15
C LEU A 33 -5.79 -16.10 4.99
N ILE A 34 -7.06 -15.80 5.29
CA ILE A 34 -7.98 -15.15 4.37
C ILE A 34 -8.21 -13.73 4.87
N ASN A 35 -8.25 -12.76 3.97
CA ASN A 35 -8.56 -11.39 4.32
C ASN A 35 -9.56 -10.75 3.32
N ARG A 36 -10.22 -9.70 3.81
CA ARG A 36 -11.04 -8.78 3.02
C ARG A 36 -10.83 -7.34 3.53
N LEU A 37 -9.57 -6.91 3.59
CA LEU A 37 -9.18 -5.66 4.26
C LEU A 37 -9.76 -4.41 3.60
N GLY A 38 -9.77 -4.32 2.27
CA GLY A 38 -10.32 -3.18 1.54
C GLY A 38 -9.45 -1.93 1.60
N PHE A 39 -8.12 -2.10 1.60
CA PHE A 39 -7.13 -1.02 1.63
C PHE A 39 -7.31 -0.05 2.80
N ASN A 40 -7.47 -0.59 4.03
CA ASN A 40 -7.47 0.24 5.23
C ASN A 40 -6.11 0.93 5.40
N ASN A 41 -6.10 2.25 5.43
CA ASN A 41 -4.87 3.03 5.55
C ASN A 41 -5.16 4.46 6.05
N ASP A 42 -4.12 5.13 6.52
CA ASP A 42 -4.22 6.47 7.11
C ASP A 42 -4.00 7.60 6.08
N GLY A 43 -3.96 7.26 4.80
CA GLY A 43 -3.78 8.21 3.71
C GLY A 43 -2.32 8.48 3.36
N LEU A 44 -2.15 9.20 2.23
CA LEU A 44 -0.85 9.40 1.60
C LEU A 44 0.13 10.19 2.50
N ASP A 45 -0.32 11.25 3.16
CA ASP A 45 0.56 12.10 3.97
C ASP A 45 1.13 11.34 5.17
N ALA A 46 0.30 10.59 5.88
CA ALA A 46 0.74 9.74 6.98
C ALA A 46 1.67 8.63 6.50
N PHE A 47 1.38 8.04 5.36
CA PHE A 47 2.20 7.00 4.73
C PHE A 47 3.60 7.52 4.42
N ILE A 48 3.72 8.67 3.75
CA ILE A 48 5.00 9.29 3.40
C ILE A 48 5.79 9.63 4.67
N THR A 49 5.12 10.19 5.69
CA THR A 49 5.74 10.49 6.98
C THR A 49 6.36 9.23 7.60
N ASN A 50 5.62 8.12 7.58
CA ASN A 50 6.10 6.84 8.11
C ASN A 50 7.26 6.26 7.28
N VAL A 51 7.19 6.35 5.96
CA VAL A 51 8.30 5.93 5.07
C VAL A 51 9.58 6.70 5.39
N ARG A 52 9.49 8.01 5.57
CA ARG A 52 10.64 8.85 5.93
C ARG A 52 11.20 8.50 7.32
N ARG A 53 10.33 8.28 8.30
CA ARG A 53 10.72 7.92 9.67
C ARG A 53 11.39 6.55 9.74
N ALA A 54 11.02 5.63 8.88
CA ALA A 54 11.60 4.29 8.83
C ALA A 54 13.09 4.29 8.46
N ARG A 55 13.59 5.38 7.85
CA ARG A 55 15.01 5.52 7.43
C ARG A 55 15.50 4.28 6.71
N PHE A 56 14.70 3.80 5.80
CA PHE A 56 14.85 2.48 5.19
C PHE A 56 16.23 2.26 4.57
N ARG A 57 16.79 3.29 3.93
CA ARG A 57 18.13 3.22 3.29
C ARG A 57 19.27 3.09 4.28
N ASP A 58 19.05 3.44 5.55
CA ASP A 58 20.08 3.36 6.60
C ASP A 58 20.26 1.93 7.12
N HIS A 59 19.33 1.03 6.80
CA HIS A 59 19.32 -0.35 7.31
C HIS A 59 19.83 -1.39 6.32
N GLY A 60 20.25 -0.99 5.13
CA GLY A 60 20.58 -1.90 4.04
C GLY A 60 21.99 -2.51 4.07
N GLY A 61 22.83 -2.15 5.02
CA GLY A 61 24.22 -2.63 5.03
C GLY A 61 24.99 -2.23 3.75
N ALA A 62 25.86 -3.12 3.27
CA ALA A 62 26.67 -2.88 2.07
C ALA A 62 25.84 -2.91 0.76
N THR A 63 24.69 -3.60 0.75
CA THR A 63 23.78 -3.66 -0.39
C THR A 63 22.43 -3.09 0.03
N PRO A 64 22.03 -1.90 -0.46
CA PRO A 64 20.75 -1.31 -0.10
C PRO A 64 19.60 -2.20 -0.54
N MET A 65 18.68 -2.44 0.37
CA MET A 65 17.41 -3.11 0.06
C MET A 65 16.52 -2.15 -0.72
N LEU A 66 15.88 -2.62 -1.78
CA LEU A 66 14.97 -1.80 -2.58
C LEU A 66 13.64 -1.61 -1.87
N LEU A 67 13.08 -0.40 -1.98
CA LEU A 67 11.78 -0.05 -1.41
C LEU A 67 10.76 0.18 -2.54
N GLY A 68 9.77 -0.69 -2.60
CA GLY A 68 8.58 -0.51 -3.43
C GLY A 68 7.45 0.15 -2.65
N LEU A 69 6.79 1.15 -3.25
CA LEU A 69 5.62 1.78 -2.68
C LEU A 69 4.40 1.50 -3.57
N ASN A 70 3.37 0.90 -2.97
CA ASN A 70 2.18 0.43 -3.67
C ASN A 70 1.05 1.44 -3.48
N ILE A 71 0.52 1.96 -4.58
CA ILE A 71 -0.54 2.97 -4.59
C ILE A 71 -1.84 2.42 -5.19
N GLY A 72 -2.96 2.92 -4.68
CA GLY A 72 -4.29 2.54 -5.14
C GLY A 72 -5.29 3.68 -5.12
N LYS A 73 -6.45 3.41 -5.70
CA LYS A 73 -7.60 4.32 -5.72
C LYS A 73 -8.39 4.22 -4.42
N ASN A 74 -8.86 5.34 -3.89
CA ASN A 74 -9.84 5.35 -2.80
C ASN A 74 -11.13 4.62 -3.19
N ALA A 75 -11.74 3.93 -2.23
CA ALA A 75 -13.01 3.24 -2.46
C ALA A 75 -14.14 4.22 -2.84
N ALA A 76 -14.12 5.43 -2.28
CA ALA A 76 -15.11 6.47 -2.55
C ALA A 76 -14.90 7.17 -3.89
N THR A 77 -13.75 7.06 -4.52
CA THR A 77 -13.47 7.70 -5.82
C THR A 77 -14.15 6.90 -6.94
N PRO A 78 -14.99 7.54 -7.77
CA PRO A 78 -15.57 6.88 -8.93
C PRO A 78 -14.50 6.35 -9.88
N ILE A 79 -14.82 5.27 -10.61
CA ILE A 79 -13.85 4.63 -11.51
C ILE A 79 -13.39 5.57 -12.64
N GLU A 80 -14.25 6.44 -13.11
CA GLU A 80 -13.92 7.46 -14.12
C GLU A 80 -12.90 8.48 -13.64
N ASP A 81 -12.77 8.66 -12.31
CA ASP A 81 -11.81 9.57 -11.67
C ASP A 81 -10.56 8.86 -11.14
N ALA A 82 -10.43 7.57 -11.37
CA ALA A 82 -9.34 6.73 -10.86
C ALA A 82 -7.95 7.29 -11.19
N THR A 83 -7.77 7.82 -12.40
CA THR A 83 -6.50 8.40 -12.85
C THR A 83 -6.03 9.52 -11.92
N SER A 84 -6.94 10.36 -11.44
CA SER A 84 -6.61 11.44 -10.49
C SER A 84 -6.00 10.89 -9.19
N ASP A 85 -6.55 9.81 -8.66
CA ASP A 85 -6.02 9.19 -7.44
C ASP A 85 -4.64 8.57 -7.66
N TYR A 86 -4.45 7.86 -8.77
CA TYR A 86 -3.15 7.28 -9.10
C TYR A 86 -2.08 8.34 -9.34
N LEU A 87 -2.42 9.46 -9.97
CA LEU A 87 -1.48 10.57 -10.17
C LEU A 87 -1.09 11.22 -8.84
N LYS A 88 -2.05 11.44 -7.94
CA LYS A 88 -1.76 11.96 -6.59
C LYS A 88 -0.85 11.01 -5.81
N GLY A 89 -1.15 9.71 -5.86
CA GLY A 89 -0.33 8.69 -5.24
C GLY A 89 1.09 8.69 -5.79
N LEU A 90 1.23 8.69 -7.11
CA LEU A 90 2.53 8.69 -7.78
C LEU A 90 3.36 9.93 -7.42
N ASP A 91 2.77 11.12 -7.50
CA ASP A 91 3.43 12.36 -7.11
C ASP A 91 3.97 12.32 -5.68
N GLY A 92 3.17 11.79 -4.76
CA GLY A 92 3.56 11.71 -3.35
C GLY A 92 4.67 10.71 -3.08
N VAL A 93 4.61 9.52 -3.67
CA VAL A 93 5.55 8.44 -3.35
C VAL A 93 6.82 8.45 -4.21
N TYR A 94 6.79 9.06 -5.37
CA TYR A 94 7.88 9.03 -6.35
C TYR A 94 9.25 9.39 -5.76
N PRO A 95 9.40 10.48 -4.96
CA PRO A 95 10.71 10.85 -4.41
C PRO A 95 11.26 9.86 -3.38
N HIS A 96 10.43 8.95 -2.87
CA HIS A 96 10.75 8.06 -1.75
C HIS A 96 10.91 6.60 -2.16
N ALA A 97 10.55 6.24 -3.38
CA ALA A 97 10.50 4.86 -3.85
C ALA A 97 11.68 4.51 -4.76
N ASP A 98 12.11 3.24 -4.71
CA ASP A 98 12.96 2.67 -5.76
C ASP A 98 12.11 2.16 -6.92
N TYR A 99 10.88 1.72 -6.65
CA TYR A 99 9.87 1.45 -7.67
C TYR A 99 8.47 1.74 -7.10
N VAL A 100 7.51 1.97 -7.98
CA VAL A 100 6.11 2.19 -7.61
C VAL A 100 5.27 1.06 -8.21
N ALA A 101 4.45 0.41 -7.38
CA ALA A 101 3.45 -0.54 -7.83
C ALA A 101 2.09 0.14 -7.91
N VAL A 102 1.46 0.08 -9.08
CA VAL A 102 0.11 0.61 -9.30
C VAL A 102 -0.88 -0.54 -9.14
N ASN A 103 -1.64 -0.54 -8.05
CA ASN A 103 -2.57 -1.61 -7.74
C ASN A 103 -3.92 -1.35 -8.41
N ILE A 104 -4.26 -2.16 -9.40
CA ILE A 104 -5.49 -2.08 -10.19
C ILE A 104 -6.40 -3.31 -10.01
N SER A 105 -6.10 -4.20 -9.08
CA SER A 105 -6.75 -5.52 -9.03
C SER A 105 -6.96 -6.05 -7.61
N SER A 106 -7.70 -5.33 -6.78
CA SER A 106 -8.07 -5.86 -5.48
C SER A 106 -9.41 -6.59 -5.53
N PRO A 107 -9.50 -7.87 -5.13
CA PRO A 107 -10.78 -8.57 -5.03
C PRO A 107 -11.66 -8.05 -3.88
N ASN A 108 -11.07 -7.29 -2.96
CA ASN A 108 -11.72 -6.77 -1.76
C ASN A 108 -12.25 -5.33 -1.91
N THR A 109 -12.05 -4.72 -3.08
CA THR A 109 -12.47 -3.35 -3.38
C THR A 109 -13.32 -3.35 -4.64
N LYS A 110 -14.58 -2.91 -4.52
CA LYS A 110 -15.47 -2.82 -5.67
C LYS A 110 -14.98 -1.79 -6.68
N ASN A 111 -15.16 -2.09 -7.96
CA ASN A 111 -14.86 -1.17 -9.06
C ASN A 111 -13.41 -0.64 -9.06
N LEU A 112 -12.48 -1.51 -8.76
CA LEU A 112 -11.08 -1.15 -8.83
C LEU A 112 -10.51 -1.38 -10.23
#